data_254b7b524de8a1fdf3738b825ef967cc
#
_entry.id   254b7b524de8a1fdf3738b825ef967cc
#
_cell.length_a   1.000
_cell.length_b   1.000
_cell.length_c   1.000
_cell.angle_alpha   90.00
_cell.angle_beta   90.00
_cell.angle_gamma   90.00
#
_symmetry.space_group_name_H-M   'P 1'
#
loop_
_entity.id
_entity.type
_entity.pdbx_description
1 polymer ?
#
loop_
_entity_poly.entity_id
_entity_poly.type
_entity_poly.pdbx_seq_one_letter_code
_entity_poly.pdbx_strand_id
1 'polypeptide(L)'
;MMFIRPIYLFSTVFVVAFGYLFFLSLINEGLPQRLPVAVVDSDNSAISRRLVRELNTTPMTQIVSSCANFSEARDLMQKGEIYGFIDIPRGFYKELLTGKRPEISFYINNAYLIAGTLSYKDMLTMTTLASSAYQREVLRAKGMNDKEDRKSVV
;
A
#
# COMPACT_ATOMS: atom_id res chain seq x y z
N MET A 1 -21.02 48.72 -28.72
CA MET A 1 -19.64 48.29 -29.02
C MET A 1 -18.80 48.61 -27.79
N MET A 2 -18.63 47.64 -26.92
CA MET A 2 -17.77 47.78 -25.74
C MET A 2 -16.34 47.55 -26.17
N PHE A 3 -15.54 48.61 -26.23
CA PHE A 3 -14.10 48.54 -26.47
C PHE A 3 -13.48 47.69 -25.36
N ILE A 4 -13.14 46.44 -25.68
CA ILE A 4 -12.34 45.60 -24.80
C ILE A 4 -10.95 46.23 -24.77
N ARG A 5 -10.68 47.04 -23.74
CA ARG A 5 -9.37 47.67 -23.55
C ARG A 5 -8.33 46.54 -23.51
N PRO A 6 -7.24 46.64 -24.27
CA PRO A 6 -6.24 45.57 -24.35
C PRO A 6 -5.70 45.14 -22.97
N ILE A 7 -5.82 46.04 -21.99
CA ILE A 7 -5.41 45.77 -20.61
C ILE A 7 -6.26 44.69 -19.92
N TYR A 8 -7.56 44.59 -20.24
CA TYR A 8 -8.43 43.53 -19.68
C TYR A 8 -8.14 42.16 -20.32
N LEU A 9 -7.85 42.15 -21.62
CA LEU A 9 -7.43 40.92 -22.31
C LEU A 9 -6.11 40.39 -21.75
N PHE A 10 -5.13 41.31 -21.59
CA PHE A 10 -3.83 40.93 -21.03
C PHE A 10 -3.96 40.43 -19.58
N SER A 11 -4.74 41.11 -18.74
CA SER A 11 -5.00 40.72 -17.36
C SER A 11 -5.69 39.34 -17.29
N THR A 12 -6.69 39.09 -18.12
CA THR A 12 -7.41 37.81 -18.11
C THR A 12 -6.49 36.66 -18.55
N VAL A 13 -5.74 36.83 -19.62
CA VAL A 13 -4.78 35.83 -20.10
C VAL A 13 -3.70 35.56 -19.05
N PHE A 14 -3.19 36.64 -18.42
CA PHE A 14 -2.17 36.51 -17.37
C PHE A 14 -2.69 35.72 -16.15
N VAL A 15 -3.90 36.02 -15.67
CA VAL A 15 -4.51 35.34 -14.51
C VAL A 15 -4.73 33.86 -14.82
N VAL A 16 -5.21 33.54 -16.03
CA VAL A 16 -5.42 32.15 -16.43
C VAL A 16 -4.09 31.40 -16.54
N ALA A 17 -3.10 32.01 -17.20
CA ALA A 17 -1.77 31.42 -17.35
C ALA A 17 -1.07 31.21 -15.99
N PHE A 18 -1.16 32.22 -15.11
CA PHE A 18 -0.62 32.12 -13.76
C PHE A 18 -1.33 31.05 -12.94
N GLY A 19 -2.65 30.99 -12.99
CA GLY A 19 -3.42 29.94 -12.32
C GLY A 19 -3.03 28.54 -12.80
N TYR A 20 -2.87 28.38 -14.11
CA TYR A 20 -2.45 27.11 -14.70
C TYR A 20 -1.04 26.70 -14.24
N LEU A 21 -0.07 27.62 -14.30
CA LEU A 21 1.30 27.40 -13.82
C LEU A 21 1.35 27.11 -12.32
N PHE A 22 0.54 27.84 -11.53
CA PHE A 22 0.44 27.64 -10.10
C PHE A 22 -0.12 26.24 -9.77
N PHE A 23 -1.20 25.81 -10.45
CA PHE A 23 -1.74 24.46 -10.30
C PHE A 23 -0.77 23.37 -10.75
N LEU A 24 -0.09 23.57 -11.87
CA LEU A 24 0.94 22.63 -12.32
C LEU A 24 2.11 22.53 -11.34
N SER A 25 2.52 23.64 -10.74
CA SER A 25 3.57 23.67 -9.71
C SER A 25 3.15 22.88 -8.45
N LEU A 26 1.90 23.05 -8.00
CA LEU A 26 1.35 22.29 -6.88
C LEU A 26 1.28 20.79 -7.14
N ILE A 27 0.92 20.40 -8.37
CA ILE A 27 0.84 18.98 -8.75
C ILE A 27 2.25 18.42 -8.99
N ASN A 28 3.20 19.23 -9.40
CA ASN A 28 4.57 18.79 -9.69
C ASN A 28 5.37 18.42 -8.42
N GLU A 29 4.98 18.92 -7.25
CA GLU A 29 5.51 18.45 -5.95
C GLU A 29 5.06 17.03 -5.61
N GLY A 30 4.13 16.48 -6.39
CA GLY A 30 3.70 15.09 -6.35
C GLY A 30 2.82 14.77 -5.14
N LEU A 31 2.21 13.59 -5.21
CA LEU A 31 1.57 12.98 -4.05
C LEU A 31 2.65 12.64 -3.02
N PRO A 32 2.38 12.81 -1.72
CA PRO A 32 3.32 12.42 -0.69
C PRO A 32 3.75 10.97 -0.90
N GLN A 33 5.01 10.77 -1.21
CA GLN A 33 5.61 9.48 -1.45
C GLN A 33 6.34 9.01 -0.18
N ARG A 34 6.46 7.70 -0.01
CA ARG A 34 7.19 7.08 1.10
C ARG A 34 6.63 7.46 2.47
N LEU A 35 5.32 7.29 2.63
CA LEU A 35 4.68 7.48 3.93
C LEU A 35 5.25 6.49 4.94
N PRO A 36 5.75 6.95 6.10
CA PRO A 36 6.29 6.08 7.12
C PRO A 36 5.20 5.23 7.76
N VAL A 37 5.37 3.92 7.67
CA VAL A 37 4.45 2.90 8.22
C VAL A 37 5.26 1.94 9.07
N ALA A 38 4.65 1.38 10.11
CA ALA A 38 5.23 0.28 10.87
C ALA A 38 4.60 -1.06 10.48
N VAL A 39 5.27 -2.14 10.83
CA VAL A 39 4.74 -3.49 10.72
C VAL A 39 4.83 -4.21 12.05
N VAL A 40 3.76 -4.92 12.42
CA VAL A 40 3.72 -5.87 13.53
C VAL A 40 3.60 -7.25 12.91
N ASP A 41 4.71 -7.98 12.80
CA ASP A 41 4.73 -9.34 12.26
C ASP A 41 4.76 -10.35 13.40
N SER A 42 3.58 -10.85 13.79
CA SER A 42 3.42 -11.86 14.83
C SER A 42 3.62 -13.28 14.32
N ASP A 43 3.61 -13.49 12.99
CA ASP A 43 3.78 -14.81 12.35
C ASP A 43 5.25 -15.17 12.14
N ASN A 44 6.10 -14.19 11.84
CA ASN A 44 7.54 -14.35 11.63
C ASN A 44 7.92 -15.44 10.62
N SER A 45 7.04 -15.76 9.68
CA SER A 45 7.27 -16.77 8.64
C SER A 45 8.10 -16.23 7.48
N ALA A 46 8.55 -17.12 6.60
CA ALA A 46 9.22 -16.71 5.37
C ALA A 46 8.29 -15.90 4.44
N ILE A 47 7.00 -16.20 4.48
CA ILE A 47 5.99 -15.52 3.66
C ILE A 47 5.65 -14.15 4.23
N SER A 48 5.47 -14.01 5.55
CA SER A 48 5.25 -12.69 6.16
C SER A 48 6.41 -11.75 5.90
N ARG A 49 7.65 -12.21 6.07
CA ARG A 49 8.85 -11.42 5.74
C ARG A 49 8.97 -11.05 4.26
N ARG A 50 8.53 -11.92 3.35
CA ARG A 50 8.47 -11.60 1.91
C ARG A 50 7.44 -10.52 1.64
N LEU A 51 6.25 -10.63 2.22
CA LEU A 51 5.18 -9.64 2.11
C LEU A 51 5.65 -8.26 2.60
N VAL A 52 6.32 -8.20 3.74
CA VAL A 52 6.90 -6.97 4.30
C VAL A 52 7.91 -6.35 3.34
N ARG A 53 8.79 -7.16 2.72
CA ARG A 53 9.74 -6.67 1.72
C ARG A 53 9.05 -6.13 0.46
N GLU A 54 8.03 -6.83 -0.03
CA GLU A 54 7.27 -6.39 -1.21
C GLU A 54 6.52 -5.09 -0.94
N LEU A 55 5.93 -4.94 0.26
CA LEU A 55 5.31 -3.69 0.69
C LEU A 55 6.31 -2.52 0.72
N ASN A 56 7.54 -2.77 1.16
CA ASN A 56 8.57 -1.73 1.21
C ASN A 56 9.07 -1.29 -0.18
N THR A 57 8.72 -2.00 -1.25
CA THR A 57 9.02 -1.61 -2.64
C THR A 57 7.94 -0.72 -3.25
N THR A 58 6.81 -0.51 -2.58
CA THR A 58 5.75 0.37 -3.07
C THR A 58 6.18 1.84 -3.03
N PRO A 59 5.77 2.66 -4.00
CA PRO A 59 6.20 4.04 -4.08
C PRO A 59 5.59 4.93 -2.98
N MET A 60 4.41 4.58 -2.48
CA MET A 60 3.66 5.40 -1.52
C MET A 60 3.98 5.08 -0.07
N THR A 61 4.49 3.88 0.23
CA THR A 61 4.67 3.36 1.58
C THR A 61 6.14 3.04 1.84
N GLN A 62 6.64 3.45 2.99
CA GLN A 62 7.97 3.08 3.47
C GLN A 62 7.86 2.44 4.85
N ILE A 63 8.31 1.21 5.01
CA ILE A 63 8.37 0.57 6.30
C ILE A 63 9.57 1.12 7.05
N VAL A 64 9.32 1.92 8.08
CA VAL A 64 10.36 2.59 8.89
C VAL A 64 10.63 1.86 10.19
N SER A 65 9.68 1.06 10.69
CA SER A 65 9.81 0.35 11.96
C SER A 65 9.12 -1.01 11.91
N SER A 66 9.76 -1.99 12.56
CA SER A 66 9.16 -3.27 12.87
C SER A 66 8.90 -3.31 14.38
N CYS A 67 7.63 -3.31 14.78
CA CYS A 67 7.21 -3.29 16.15
C CYS A 67 7.00 -4.71 16.68
N ALA A 68 7.34 -4.92 17.95
CA ALA A 68 7.17 -6.23 18.59
C ALA A 68 5.71 -6.55 18.89
N ASN A 69 4.89 -5.51 19.08
CA ASN A 69 3.48 -5.66 19.42
C ASN A 69 2.64 -4.46 18.97
N PHE A 70 1.32 -4.67 19.01
CA PHE A 70 0.32 -3.68 18.64
C PHE A 70 0.42 -2.37 19.45
N SER A 71 0.73 -2.47 20.75
CA SER A 71 0.79 -1.28 21.63
C SER A 71 1.91 -0.34 21.21
N GLU A 72 3.08 -0.87 20.89
CA GLU A 72 4.23 -0.11 20.40
C GLU A 72 3.92 0.61 19.10
N ALA A 73 3.32 -0.09 18.13
CA ALA A 73 2.93 0.50 16.87
C ALA A 73 1.89 1.62 17.05
N ARG A 74 0.92 1.41 17.95
CA ARG A 74 -0.07 2.42 18.30
C ARG A 74 0.56 3.66 18.94
N ASP A 75 1.52 3.48 19.82
CA ASP A 75 2.23 4.58 20.49
C ASP A 75 3.01 5.42 19.47
N LEU A 76 3.71 4.78 18.51
CA LEU A 76 4.39 5.47 17.41
C LEU A 76 3.41 6.27 16.53
N MET A 77 2.24 5.68 16.27
CA MET A 77 1.20 6.35 15.50
C MET A 77 0.60 7.55 16.26
N GLN A 78 0.41 7.44 17.57
CA GLN A 78 -0.07 8.56 18.42
C GLN A 78 0.95 9.70 18.51
N LYS A 79 2.24 9.38 18.53
CA LYS A 79 3.32 10.37 18.47
C LYS A 79 3.45 11.04 17.11
N GLY A 80 2.79 10.53 16.07
CA GLY A 80 2.89 11.04 14.72
C GLY A 80 4.16 10.62 13.98
N GLU A 81 4.90 9.64 14.49
CA GLU A 81 6.11 9.12 13.88
C GLU A 81 5.79 8.21 12.68
N ILE A 82 4.61 7.60 12.70
CA ILE A 82 4.08 6.79 11.59
C ILE A 82 2.64 7.19 11.27
N TYR A 83 2.25 7.06 9.99
CA TYR A 83 0.88 7.32 9.53
C TYR A 83 -0.06 6.14 9.73
N GLY A 84 0.50 4.94 9.86
CA GLY A 84 -0.27 3.71 10.06
C GLY A 84 0.64 2.53 10.33
N PHE A 85 0.04 1.38 10.60
CA PHE A 85 0.77 0.12 10.72
C PHE A 85 -0.04 -1.07 10.24
N ILE A 86 0.68 -2.11 9.88
CA ILE A 86 0.17 -3.38 9.40
C ILE A 86 0.33 -4.39 10.53
N ASP A 87 -0.73 -5.15 10.82
CA ASP A 87 -0.69 -6.26 11.76
C ASP A 87 -0.89 -7.59 11.03
N ILE A 88 0.14 -8.43 11.06
CA ILE A 88 0.15 -9.78 10.50
C ILE A 88 -0.04 -10.76 11.68
N PRO A 89 -1.21 -11.42 11.78
CA PRO A 89 -1.54 -12.26 12.92
C PRO A 89 -0.69 -13.54 12.95
N ARG A 90 -0.60 -14.12 14.14
CA ARG A 90 0.03 -15.44 14.34
C ARG A 90 -0.71 -16.53 13.56
N GLY A 91 0.05 -17.41 12.92
CA GLY A 91 -0.52 -18.51 12.15
C GLY A 91 -0.97 -18.11 10.74
N PHE A 92 -0.66 -16.89 10.30
CA PHE A 92 -0.93 -16.40 8.95
C PHE A 92 -0.50 -17.40 7.88
N TYR A 93 0.73 -17.88 7.94
CA TYR A 93 1.25 -18.86 7.00
C TYR A 93 0.50 -20.20 7.05
N LYS A 94 0.21 -20.71 8.26
CA LYS A 94 -0.51 -21.96 8.46
C LYS A 94 -1.93 -21.91 7.88
N GLU A 95 -2.61 -20.79 8.06
CA GLU A 95 -3.95 -20.58 7.51
C GLU A 95 -3.93 -20.53 5.98
N LEU A 96 -2.94 -19.86 5.39
CA LEU A 96 -2.73 -19.87 3.94
C LEU A 96 -2.56 -21.28 3.40
N LEU A 97 -1.73 -22.11 4.04
CA LEU A 97 -1.51 -23.50 3.61
C LEU A 97 -2.78 -24.36 3.68
N THR A 98 -3.67 -24.09 4.63
CA THR A 98 -4.94 -24.80 4.78
C THR A 98 -6.04 -24.31 3.83
N GLY A 99 -5.73 -23.35 2.95
CA GLY A 99 -6.69 -22.75 2.01
C GLY A 99 -7.66 -21.77 2.66
N LYS A 100 -7.43 -21.42 3.91
CA LYS A 100 -8.14 -20.33 4.58
C LYS A 100 -7.63 -18.99 4.04
N ARG A 101 -8.41 -17.93 4.25
CA ARG A 101 -8.05 -16.56 3.92
C ARG A 101 -7.70 -15.82 5.21
N PRO A 102 -6.43 -15.84 5.64
CA PRO A 102 -6.06 -15.09 6.84
C PRO A 102 -6.24 -13.59 6.59
N GLU A 103 -6.68 -12.91 7.62
CA GLU A 103 -6.95 -11.47 7.56
C GLU A 103 -5.72 -10.70 8.05
N ILE A 104 -5.26 -9.75 7.24
CA ILE A 104 -4.23 -8.78 7.61
C ILE A 104 -4.96 -7.49 7.96
N SER A 105 -4.68 -6.95 9.13
CA SER A 105 -5.31 -5.72 9.59
C SER A 105 -4.44 -4.51 9.32
N PHE A 106 -5.06 -3.43 8.82
CA PHE A 106 -4.42 -2.14 8.59
C PHE A 106 -5.01 -1.10 9.54
N TYR A 107 -4.15 -0.41 10.24
CA TYR A 107 -4.50 0.66 11.14
C TYR A 107 -3.94 1.96 10.60
N ILE A 108 -4.80 2.97 10.41
CA ILE A 108 -4.44 4.25 9.80
C ILE A 108 -4.83 5.37 10.73
N ASN A 109 -3.98 6.36 10.84
CA ASN A 109 -4.30 7.57 11.58
C ASN A 109 -5.16 8.51 10.72
N ASN A 110 -6.45 8.59 11.03
CA ASN A 110 -7.42 9.41 10.30
C ASN A 110 -7.16 10.93 10.39
N ALA A 111 -6.32 11.37 11.31
CA ALA A 111 -5.91 12.78 11.37
C ALA A 111 -5.15 13.22 10.09
N TYR A 112 -4.57 12.26 9.37
CA TYR A 112 -3.88 12.47 8.11
C TYR A 112 -4.63 11.80 6.95
N LEU A 113 -5.87 12.20 6.74
CA LEU A 113 -6.84 11.56 5.84
C LEU A 113 -6.28 11.28 4.42
N ILE A 114 -5.56 12.24 3.84
CA ILE A 114 -5.00 12.09 2.49
C ILE A 114 -3.86 11.06 2.48
N ALA A 115 -2.93 11.14 3.44
CA ALA A 115 -1.83 10.20 3.57
C ALA A 115 -2.34 8.78 3.86
N GLY A 116 -3.34 8.65 4.73
CA GLY A 116 -3.95 7.39 5.09
C GLY A 116 -4.64 6.70 3.91
N THR A 117 -5.39 7.43 3.09
CA THR A 117 -6.06 6.86 1.91
C THR A 117 -5.10 6.38 0.83
N LEU A 118 -3.99 7.07 0.62
CA LEU A 118 -2.95 6.67 -0.34
C LEU A 118 -2.24 5.38 0.11
N SER A 119 -1.82 5.33 1.37
CA SER A 119 -1.21 4.12 1.95
C SER A 119 -2.15 2.94 1.94
N TYR A 120 -3.43 3.14 2.25
CA TYR A 120 -4.45 2.10 2.21
C TYR A 120 -4.62 1.50 0.81
N LYS A 121 -4.64 2.34 -0.23
CA LYS A 121 -4.75 1.89 -1.62
C LYS A 121 -3.57 1.01 -2.04
N ASP A 122 -2.34 1.38 -1.70
CA ASP A 122 -1.15 0.59 -1.98
C ASP A 122 -1.20 -0.76 -1.26
N MET A 123 -1.55 -0.75 0.01
CA MET A 123 -1.67 -1.95 0.82
C MET A 123 -2.73 -2.90 0.30
N LEU A 124 -3.90 -2.38 -0.10
CA LEU A 124 -4.97 -3.18 -0.68
C LEU A 124 -4.52 -3.82 -2.00
N THR A 125 -3.81 -3.06 -2.83
CA THR A 125 -3.28 -3.55 -4.10
C THR A 125 -2.25 -4.67 -3.88
N MET A 126 -1.34 -4.51 -2.93
CA MET A 126 -0.32 -5.51 -2.61
C MET A 126 -0.91 -6.77 -1.99
N THR A 127 -1.89 -6.64 -1.10
CA THR A 127 -2.57 -7.80 -0.51
C THR A 127 -3.31 -8.62 -1.57
N THR A 128 -3.95 -7.95 -2.53
CA THR A 128 -4.63 -8.65 -3.64
C THR A 128 -3.64 -9.31 -4.59
N LEU A 129 -2.53 -8.66 -4.91
CA LEU A 129 -1.47 -9.24 -5.75
C LEU A 129 -0.79 -10.42 -5.06
N ALA A 130 -0.43 -10.29 -3.79
CA ALA A 130 0.18 -11.37 -3.01
C ALA A 130 -0.76 -12.59 -2.91
N SER A 131 -2.05 -12.38 -2.63
CA SER A 131 -3.02 -13.47 -2.56
C SER A 131 -3.22 -14.16 -3.91
N SER A 132 -3.23 -13.42 -5.01
CA SER A 132 -3.37 -13.98 -6.36
C SER A 132 -2.12 -14.74 -6.81
N ALA A 133 -0.92 -14.26 -6.48
CA ALA A 133 0.33 -14.95 -6.76
C ALA A 133 0.42 -16.27 -5.99
N TYR A 134 0.03 -16.24 -4.71
CA TYR A 134 0.00 -17.43 -3.88
C TYR A 134 -1.01 -18.48 -4.38
N GLN A 135 -2.22 -18.05 -4.75
CA GLN A 135 -3.21 -18.96 -5.33
C GLN A 135 -2.70 -19.66 -6.59
N ARG A 136 -1.98 -18.94 -7.46
CA ARG A 136 -1.35 -19.52 -8.65
C ARG A 136 -0.27 -20.55 -8.29
N GLU A 137 0.50 -20.32 -7.24
CA GLU A 137 1.55 -21.22 -6.78
C GLU A 137 0.97 -22.51 -6.17
N VAL A 138 -0.09 -22.40 -5.38
CA VAL A 138 -0.84 -23.53 -4.84
C VAL A 138 -1.51 -24.36 -5.95
N LEU A 139 -2.10 -23.70 -6.95
CA LEU A 139 -2.71 -24.37 -8.09
C LEU A 139 -1.65 -25.10 -8.95
N ARG A 140 -0.47 -24.50 -9.13
CA ARG A 140 0.66 -25.14 -9.83
C ARG A 140 1.16 -26.36 -9.07
N ALA A 141 1.31 -26.27 -7.76
CA ALA A 141 1.73 -27.38 -6.92
C ALA A 141 0.71 -28.54 -6.95
N LYS A 142 -0.59 -28.25 -6.88
CA LYS A 142 -1.66 -29.24 -7.02
C LYS A 142 -1.70 -29.84 -8.43
N GLY A 143 -1.53 -29.04 -9.47
CA GLY A 143 -1.52 -29.52 -10.86
C GLY A 143 -0.27 -30.32 -11.22
N MET A 144 0.83 -30.14 -10.52
CA MET A 144 2.03 -30.99 -10.66
C MET A 144 1.83 -32.35 -9.97
N ASN A 145 1.20 -32.38 -8.80
CA ASN A 145 0.85 -33.62 -8.12
C ASN A 145 -0.12 -34.50 -8.96
N ASP A 146 -1.12 -33.87 -9.59
CA ASP A 146 -2.06 -34.62 -10.47
C ASP A 146 -1.39 -35.24 -11.71
N LYS A 147 -0.28 -34.64 -12.19
CA LYS A 147 0.50 -35.17 -13.31
C LYS A 147 1.44 -36.30 -12.88
N GLU A 148 1.91 -36.28 -11.66
CA GLU A 148 2.78 -37.31 -11.10
C GLU A 148 1.99 -38.57 -10.74
N ASP A 149 0.79 -38.39 -10.19
CA ASP A 149 -0.14 -39.51 -9.87
C ASP A 149 -0.63 -40.23 -11.14
N ARG A 150 -0.85 -39.48 -12.23
CA ARG A 150 -1.21 -40.13 -13.54
C ARG A 150 -0.08 -40.89 -14.19
N LYS A 151 1.18 -40.62 -13.85
CA LYS A 151 2.34 -41.36 -14.38
C LYS A 151 2.65 -42.62 -13.60
N SER A 152 2.16 -42.74 -12.36
CA SER A 152 2.36 -43.93 -11.51
C SER A 152 1.31 -45.03 -11.67
N VAL A 153 0.29 -44.79 -12.52
CA VAL A 153 -0.84 -45.72 -12.77
C VAL A 153 -0.78 -46.38 -14.15
N VAL A 154 0.33 -46.25 -14.87
CA VAL A 154 0.54 -46.92 -16.18
C VAL A 154 1.60 -48.02 -16.07
#